data_65791f1d09619b09fc862ecac7f54630
#
_entry.id   65791f1d09619b09fc862ecac7f54630
#
_cell.length_a   1.000
_cell.length_b   1.000
_cell.length_c   1.000
_cell.angle_alpha   90.00
_cell.angle_beta   90.00
_cell.angle_gamma   90.00
#
_symmetry.space_group_name_H-M   'P 1'
#
loop_
_entity.id
_entity.type
_entity.pdbx_description
1 polymer ?
#
loop_
_entity_poly.entity_id
_entity_poly.type
_entity_poly.pdbx_seq_one_letter_code
_entity_poly.pdbx_strand_id
1 'polypeptide(L)'
;MTREEFITLSKDHILYLDGATGSNLVKAGMLSGVCPEQWILEHQDVMLQLQKDYVQAGTNILYAPTFTANRVKLAEYHLEKNMTSMIRDLVAISKKAAESTPGHPVYVAGDLTMTGEQLKPMGKMELETPVSYTHLRAHETTLHL
;
A
#
# COMPACT_ATOMS: atom_id res chain seq x y z
N MET A 1 1.34 -7.51 13.46
CA MET A 1 1.08 -8.98 13.36
C MET A 1 2.37 -9.69 13.01
N THR A 2 2.80 -10.63 13.84
CA THR A 2 3.95 -11.47 13.57
C THR A 2 3.62 -12.56 12.52
N ARG A 3 4.66 -13.22 11.99
CA ARG A 3 4.46 -14.35 11.07
C ARG A 3 3.69 -15.49 11.74
N GLU A 4 3.94 -15.75 13.01
CA GLU A 4 3.30 -16.83 13.78
C GLU A 4 1.82 -16.52 14.05
N GLU A 5 1.49 -15.27 14.40
CA GLU A 5 0.11 -14.80 14.54
C GLU A 5 -0.65 -14.94 13.22
N PHE A 6 -0.03 -14.55 12.09
CA PHE A 6 -0.65 -14.70 10.76
C PHE A 6 -0.93 -16.16 10.43
N ILE A 7 0.07 -17.05 10.64
CA ILE A 7 -0.09 -18.48 10.38
C ILE A 7 -1.19 -19.09 11.27
N THR A 8 -1.24 -18.70 12.53
CA THR A 8 -2.28 -19.16 13.46
C THR A 8 -3.67 -18.70 13.03
N LEU A 9 -3.80 -17.42 12.73
CA LEU A 9 -5.07 -16.85 12.28
C LEU A 9 -5.58 -17.45 10.96
N SER A 10 -4.67 -17.69 10.01
CA SER A 10 -5.02 -18.27 8.70
C SER A 10 -5.33 -19.76 8.71
N LYS A 11 -4.99 -20.50 9.80
CA LYS A 11 -5.38 -21.91 9.94
C LYS A 11 -6.85 -22.10 10.24
N ASP A 12 -7.42 -21.19 11.04
CA ASP A 12 -8.75 -21.35 11.59
C ASP A 12 -9.78 -20.48 10.85
N HIS A 13 -9.32 -19.48 10.09
CA HIS A 13 -10.18 -18.50 9.41
C HIS A 13 -9.70 -18.19 7.99
N ILE A 14 -10.65 -17.97 7.08
CA ILE A 14 -10.37 -17.37 5.77
C ILE A 14 -10.13 -15.87 6.00
N LEU A 15 -8.98 -15.38 5.57
CA LEU A 15 -8.65 -13.97 5.62
C LEU A 15 -8.98 -13.30 4.28
N TYR A 16 -9.87 -12.33 4.33
CA TYR A 16 -10.26 -11.55 3.16
C TYR A 16 -9.35 -10.34 3.00
N LEU A 17 -8.80 -10.19 1.80
CA LEU A 17 -8.10 -8.99 1.36
C LEU A 17 -9.10 -7.98 0.81
N ASP A 18 -8.70 -6.71 0.74
CA ASP A 18 -9.47 -5.71 0.03
C ASP A 18 -9.46 -5.94 -1.49
N GLY A 19 -10.24 -5.15 -2.20
CA GLY A 19 -10.48 -5.32 -3.63
C GLY A 19 -9.81 -4.24 -4.49
N ALA A 20 -10.41 -4.02 -5.66
CA ALA A 20 -9.88 -3.14 -6.69
C ALA A 20 -9.77 -1.68 -6.21
N THR A 21 -8.56 -1.13 -6.23
CA THR A 21 -8.30 0.28 -5.91
C THR A 21 -8.32 1.14 -7.18
N GLY A 22 -7.48 0.83 -8.15
CA GLY A 22 -7.29 1.68 -9.34
C GLY A 22 -8.56 2.02 -10.11
N SER A 23 -9.41 1.02 -10.37
CA SER A 23 -10.68 1.23 -11.08
C SER A 23 -11.66 2.10 -10.30
N ASN A 24 -11.66 2.04 -8.97
CA ASN A 24 -12.49 2.89 -8.12
C ASN A 24 -11.95 4.32 -8.07
N LEU A 25 -10.63 4.52 -8.06
CA LEU A 25 -10.03 5.86 -8.16
C LEU A 25 -10.36 6.53 -9.51
N VAL A 26 -10.32 5.77 -10.62
CA VAL A 26 -10.74 6.28 -11.94
C VAL A 26 -12.21 6.68 -11.92
N LYS A 27 -13.11 5.89 -11.34
CA LYS A 27 -14.53 6.25 -11.17
C LYS A 27 -14.70 7.50 -10.31
N ALA A 28 -13.80 7.73 -9.35
CA ALA A 28 -13.80 8.93 -8.50
C ALA A 28 -13.17 10.17 -9.18
N GLY A 29 -12.68 10.04 -10.41
CA GLY A 29 -12.17 11.16 -11.20
C GLY A 29 -10.65 11.16 -11.41
N MET A 30 -9.92 10.13 -10.98
CA MET A 30 -8.49 10.03 -11.28
C MET A 30 -8.28 9.86 -12.79
N LEU A 31 -7.49 10.74 -13.37
CA LEU A 31 -7.19 10.72 -14.81
C LEU A 31 -6.08 9.72 -15.13
N SER A 32 -6.04 9.29 -16.38
CA SER A 32 -4.92 8.48 -16.89
C SER A 32 -3.64 9.31 -16.96
N GLY A 33 -2.50 8.70 -16.63
CA GLY A 33 -1.19 9.33 -16.75
C GLY A 33 -0.76 10.18 -15.55
N VAL A 34 -1.58 10.29 -14.50
CA VAL A 34 -1.17 10.92 -13.23
C VAL A 34 -0.49 9.89 -12.31
N CYS A 35 0.33 10.37 -11.38
CA CYS A 35 0.87 9.52 -10.31
C CYS A 35 -0.27 9.14 -9.35
N PRO A 36 -0.65 7.85 -9.24
CA PRO A 36 -1.76 7.44 -8.39
C PRO A 36 -1.55 7.80 -6.92
N GLU A 37 -0.35 7.63 -6.41
CA GLU A 37 0.00 7.92 -5.03
C GLU A 37 -0.14 9.41 -4.71
N GLN A 38 0.30 10.29 -5.61
CA GLN A 38 0.13 11.73 -5.44
C GLN A 38 -1.36 12.09 -5.47
N TRP A 39 -2.10 11.57 -6.43
CA TRP A 39 -3.54 11.82 -6.54
C TRP A 39 -4.29 11.38 -5.27
N ILE A 40 -3.95 10.23 -4.71
CA ILE A 40 -4.52 9.74 -3.45
C ILE A 40 -4.22 10.69 -2.30
N LEU A 41 -2.99 11.22 -2.20
CA LEU A 41 -2.62 12.16 -1.15
C LEU A 41 -3.35 13.50 -1.29
N GLU A 42 -3.69 13.90 -2.49
CA GLU A 42 -4.51 15.09 -2.78
C GLU A 42 -6.02 14.85 -2.54
N HIS A 43 -6.47 13.58 -2.57
CA HIS A 43 -7.87 13.15 -2.42
C HIS A 43 -7.98 12.05 -1.36
N GLN A 44 -7.44 12.30 -0.16
CA GLN A 44 -7.35 11.30 0.90
C GLN A 44 -8.71 10.78 1.38
N ASP A 45 -9.73 11.62 1.33
CA ASP A 45 -11.10 11.28 1.67
C ASP A 45 -11.67 10.18 0.76
N VAL A 46 -11.36 10.21 -0.53
CA VAL A 46 -11.79 9.19 -1.50
C VAL A 46 -11.18 7.84 -1.15
N MET A 47 -9.85 7.80 -0.91
CA MET A 47 -9.17 6.55 -0.56
C MET A 47 -9.60 6.03 0.81
N LEU A 48 -9.73 6.93 1.78
CA LEU A 48 -10.20 6.58 3.13
C LEU A 48 -11.62 6.00 3.09
N GLN A 49 -12.53 6.58 2.30
CA GLN A 49 -13.90 6.07 2.18
C GLN A 49 -13.92 4.70 1.50
N LEU A 50 -13.19 4.53 0.40
CA LEU A 50 -13.07 3.25 -0.30
C LEU A 50 -12.60 2.13 0.64
N GLN A 51 -11.55 2.39 1.41
CA GLN A 51 -11.03 1.39 2.35
C GLN A 51 -11.98 1.12 3.52
N LYS A 52 -12.70 2.12 4.02
CA LYS A 52 -13.77 1.91 5.01
C LYS A 52 -14.89 1.04 4.48
N ASP A 53 -15.28 1.20 3.22
CA ASP A 53 -16.31 0.37 2.60
C ASP A 53 -15.84 -1.10 2.53
N TYR A 54 -14.56 -1.34 2.22
CA TYR A 54 -13.98 -2.68 2.29
C TYR A 54 -13.96 -3.25 3.71
N VAL A 55 -13.59 -2.45 4.72
CA VAL A 55 -13.63 -2.87 6.13
C VAL A 55 -15.06 -3.24 6.55
N GLN A 56 -16.05 -2.44 6.17
CA GLN A 56 -17.47 -2.73 6.44
C GLN A 56 -17.96 -3.99 5.72
N ALA A 57 -17.40 -4.31 4.56
CA ALA A 57 -17.69 -5.55 3.83
C ALA A 57 -17.02 -6.79 4.45
N GLY A 58 -16.19 -6.64 5.47
CA GLY A 58 -15.56 -7.75 6.21
C GLY A 58 -14.11 -8.04 5.84
N THR A 59 -13.41 -7.10 5.20
CA THR A 59 -11.97 -7.23 4.92
C THR A 59 -11.17 -7.36 6.20
N ASN A 60 -10.23 -8.29 6.22
CA ASN A 60 -9.29 -8.52 7.32
C ASN A 60 -7.93 -7.85 7.08
N ILE A 61 -7.54 -7.65 5.83
CA ILE A 61 -6.25 -7.06 5.44
C ILE A 61 -6.49 -6.04 4.34
N LEU A 62 -6.14 -4.77 4.60
CA LEU A 62 -6.09 -3.69 3.62
C LEU A 62 -4.70 -3.61 3.00
N TYR A 63 -4.61 -3.45 1.70
CA TYR A 63 -3.37 -3.03 1.06
C TYR A 63 -3.20 -1.51 1.18
N ALA A 64 -2.08 -1.08 1.74
CA ALA A 64 -1.71 0.33 1.65
C ALA A 64 -1.50 0.70 0.16
N PRO A 65 -1.98 1.86 -0.31
CA PRO A 65 -1.92 2.24 -1.72
C PRO A 65 -0.50 2.69 -2.11
N THR A 66 0.48 1.81 -1.91
CA THR A 66 1.91 2.05 -2.14
C THR A 66 2.44 1.28 -3.34
N PHE A 67 1.56 0.78 -4.20
CA PHE A 67 1.88 -0.14 -5.29
C PHE A 67 3.04 0.37 -6.17
N THR A 68 2.98 1.59 -6.70
CA THR A 68 4.05 2.17 -7.52
C THR A 68 4.95 3.15 -6.76
N ALA A 69 4.81 3.26 -5.44
CA ALA A 69 5.62 4.15 -4.60
C ALA A 69 7.07 3.65 -4.43
N ASN A 70 7.77 3.41 -5.52
CA ASN A 70 9.20 3.12 -5.53
C ASN A 70 9.94 4.25 -6.26
N ARG A 71 11.26 4.36 -5.99
CA ARG A 71 12.06 5.48 -6.49
C ARG A 71 12.08 5.56 -8.02
N VAL A 72 12.08 4.42 -8.69
CA VAL A 72 12.12 4.35 -10.17
C VAL A 72 10.82 4.89 -10.75
N LYS A 73 9.68 4.41 -10.26
CA LYS A 73 8.37 4.86 -10.72
C LYS A 73 8.07 6.31 -10.36
N LEU A 74 8.40 6.73 -9.15
CA LEU A 74 8.21 8.11 -8.73
C LEU A 74 9.10 9.10 -9.50
N ALA A 75 10.27 8.66 -10.01
CA ALA A 75 11.12 9.49 -10.84
C ALA A 75 10.45 9.87 -12.19
N GLU A 76 9.54 9.05 -12.71
CA GLU A 76 8.76 9.38 -13.91
C GLU A 76 7.90 10.66 -13.69
N TYR A 77 7.63 11.00 -12.43
CA TYR A 77 6.83 12.17 -12.01
C TYR A 77 7.65 13.20 -11.23
N HIS A 78 8.98 13.06 -11.15
CA HIS A 78 9.89 13.91 -10.35
C HIS A 78 9.59 13.92 -8.84
N LEU A 79 9.04 12.82 -8.32
CA LEU A 79 8.62 12.64 -6.92
C LEU A 79 9.53 11.70 -6.12
N GLU A 80 10.62 11.22 -6.68
CA GLU A 80 11.52 10.23 -6.05
C GLU A 80 12.10 10.68 -4.70
N LYS A 81 12.24 11.99 -4.51
CA LYS A 81 12.74 12.58 -3.24
C LYS A 81 11.70 12.54 -2.13
N ASN A 82 10.42 12.47 -2.49
CA ASN A 82 9.30 12.47 -1.56
C ASN A 82 8.85 11.05 -1.18
N MET A 83 9.49 10.02 -1.71
CA MET A 83 9.07 8.62 -1.55
C MET A 83 8.77 8.24 -0.09
N THR A 84 9.67 8.57 0.84
CA THR A 84 9.52 8.18 2.26
C THR A 84 8.30 8.85 2.91
N SER A 85 8.12 10.15 2.71
CA SER A 85 6.94 10.86 3.24
C SER A 85 5.65 10.35 2.60
N MET A 86 5.63 10.16 1.28
CA MET A 86 4.47 9.64 0.56
C MET A 86 4.06 8.26 1.08
N ILE A 87 5.00 7.32 1.24
CA ILE A 87 4.70 5.98 1.77
C ILE A 87 4.11 6.08 3.18
N ARG A 88 4.70 6.89 4.06
CA ARG A 88 4.19 7.09 5.42
C ARG A 88 2.76 7.62 5.43
N ASP A 89 2.47 8.64 4.63
CA ASP A 89 1.16 9.28 4.58
C ASP A 89 0.11 8.34 3.96
N LEU A 90 0.45 7.58 2.92
CA LEU A 90 -0.41 6.57 2.32
C LEU A 90 -0.74 5.43 3.30
N VAL A 91 0.24 4.93 4.03
CA VAL A 91 0.03 3.92 5.08
C VAL A 91 -0.84 4.48 6.21
N ALA A 92 -0.68 5.75 6.58
CA ALA A 92 -1.50 6.38 7.60
C ALA A 92 -2.99 6.44 7.21
N ILE A 93 -3.32 6.66 5.93
CA ILE A 93 -4.71 6.58 5.43
C ILE A 93 -5.28 5.18 5.68
N SER A 94 -4.54 4.13 5.33
CA SER A 94 -5.00 2.74 5.51
C SER A 94 -5.12 2.35 6.98
N LYS A 95 -4.21 2.79 7.84
CA LYS A 95 -4.31 2.60 9.30
C LYS A 95 -5.57 3.26 9.85
N LYS A 96 -5.87 4.49 9.44
CA LYS A 96 -7.09 5.20 9.83
C LYS A 96 -8.36 4.50 9.35
N ALA A 97 -8.33 3.87 8.16
CA ALA A 97 -9.45 3.07 7.68
C ALA A 97 -9.60 1.78 8.49
N ALA A 98 -8.50 1.09 8.79
CA ALA A 98 -8.49 -0.14 9.58
C ALA A 98 -9.09 0.04 10.99
N GLU A 99 -8.90 1.21 11.59
CA GLU A 99 -9.42 1.57 12.93
C GLU A 99 -10.89 2.00 12.90
N SER A 100 -11.54 2.05 11.74
CA SER A 100 -12.89 2.62 11.60
C SER A 100 -14.01 1.75 12.19
N THR A 101 -13.76 0.46 12.39
CA THR A 101 -14.79 -0.48 12.91
C THR A 101 -14.32 -1.13 14.20
N PRO A 102 -14.81 -0.69 15.36
CA PRO A 102 -14.47 -1.29 16.65
C PRO A 102 -14.84 -2.78 16.71
N GLY A 103 -13.96 -3.59 17.28
CA GLY A 103 -14.19 -5.03 17.46
C GLY A 103 -13.92 -5.89 16.22
N HIS A 104 -13.57 -5.30 15.07
CA HIS A 104 -13.13 -6.01 13.88
C HIS A 104 -11.66 -5.65 13.58
N PRO A 105 -10.71 -6.49 14.00
CA PRO A 105 -9.29 -6.18 13.75
C PRO A 105 -8.97 -6.29 12.26
N VAL A 106 -8.49 -5.20 11.70
CA VAL A 106 -8.04 -5.12 10.30
C VAL A 106 -6.55 -4.78 10.27
N TYR A 107 -5.81 -5.54 9.50
CA TYR A 107 -4.37 -5.34 9.32
C TYR A 107 -4.09 -4.51 8.07
N VAL A 108 -2.92 -3.87 8.03
CA VAL A 108 -2.46 -3.12 6.87
C VAL A 108 -1.21 -3.77 6.32
N ALA A 109 -1.26 -4.17 5.06
CA ALA A 109 -0.13 -4.73 4.33
C ALA A 109 0.46 -3.69 3.36
N GLY A 110 1.78 -3.59 3.29
CA GLY A 110 2.45 -2.81 2.26
C GLY A 110 2.34 -3.50 0.90
N ASP A 111 1.93 -2.75 -0.10
CA ASP A 111 1.86 -3.27 -1.47
C ASP A 111 3.14 -2.94 -2.24
N LEU A 112 3.68 -3.92 -2.93
CA LEU A 112 4.96 -3.87 -3.65
C LEU A 112 4.79 -4.36 -5.07
N THR A 113 5.26 -3.57 -6.03
CA THR A 113 5.32 -3.97 -7.43
C THR A 113 6.72 -3.95 -7.99
N MET A 114 6.85 -4.47 -9.21
CA MET A 114 8.07 -4.38 -9.99
C MET A 114 8.44 -2.91 -10.29
N THR A 115 9.72 -2.63 -10.37
CA THR A 115 10.24 -1.30 -10.73
C THR A 115 10.09 -0.99 -12.23
N GLY A 116 9.93 -2.01 -13.07
CA GLY A 116 9.97 -1.91 -14.51
C GLY A 116 11.38 -2.08 -15.08
N GLU A 117 12.41 -2.09 -14.24
CA GLU A 117 13.79 -2.33 -14.64
C GLU A 117 14.27 -3.74 -14.24
N GLN A 118 15.17 -4.29 -15.04
CA GLN A 118 15.76 -5.60 -14.78
C GLN A 118 17.03 -5.48 -13.93
N LEU A 119 17.20 -6.47 -13.04
CA LEU A 119 18.39 -6.62 -12.22
C LEU A 119 19.59 -7.07 -13.07
N LYS A 120 20.80 -6.74 -12.62
CA LYS A 120 22.03 -7.32 -13.16
C LYS A 120 22.01 -8.85 -13.03
N PRO A 121 22.58 -9.60 -14.00
CA PRO A 121 23.34 -9.11 -15.18
C PRO A 121 22.44 -8.77 -16.39
N MET A 122 21.12 -9.05 -16.35
CA MET A 122 20.23 -8.84 -17.49
C MET A 122 19.81 -7.38 -17.69
N GLY A 123 19.86 -6.58 -16.64
CA GLY A 123 19.59 -5.14 -16.65
C GLY A 123 20.69 -4.34 -15.97
N LYS A 124 20.34 -3.11 -15.55
CA LYS A 124 21.29 -2.17 -14.92
C LYS A 124 21.09 -2.01 -13.41
N MET A 125 19.98 -2.50 -12.87
CA MET A 125 19.61 -2.29 -11.46
C MET A 125 20.42 -3.22 -10.54
N GLU A 126 20.97 -2.66 -9.46
CA GLU A 126 21.57 -3.44 -8.37
C GLU A 126 20.48 -4.02 -7.46
N LEU A 127 20.76 -5.18 -6.88
CA LEU A 127 19.79 -5.88 -6.01
C LEU A 127 19.40 -5.05 -4.76
N GLU A 128 20.33 -4.31 -4.20
CA GLU A 128 20.14 -3.48 -3.01
C GLU A 128 19.10 -2.37 -3.23
N THR A 129 18.93 -1.93 -4.48
CA THR A 129 17.99 -0.86 -4.83
C THR A 129 16.54 -1.22 -4.50
N PRO A 130 15.94 -2.31 -5.03
CA PRO A 130 14.59 -2.70 -4.65
C PRO A 130 14.47 -3.18 -3.20
N VAL A 131 15.51 -3.76 -2.62
CA VAL A 131 15.52 -4.19 -1.22
C VAL A 131 15.28 -3.01 -0.27
N SER A 132 15.88 -1.85 -0.55
CA SER A 132 15.67 -0.64 0.28
C SER A 132 14.22 -0.19 0.32
N TYR A 133 13.45 -0.36 -0.76
CA TYR A 133 12.03 -0.01 -0.81
C TYR A 133 11.17 -0.97 0.01
N THR A 134 11.51 -2.26 -0.02
CA THR A 134 10.84 -3.29 0.75
C THR A 134 11.01 -3.04 2.25
N HIS A 135 12.22 -2.72 2.70
CA HIS A 135 12.49 -2.42 4.10
C HIS A 135 11.72 -1.19 4.58
N LEU A 136 11.67 -0.12 3.78
CA LEU A 136 10.93 1.07 4.15
C LEU A 136 9.43 0.78 4.36
N ARG A 137 8.80 0.06 3.43
CA ARG A 137 7.38 -0.28 3.55
C ARG A 137 7.10 -1.23 4.71
N ALA A 138 7.94 -2.23 4.91
CA ALA A 138 7.84 -3.13 6.05
C ALA A 138 7.89 -2.37 7.37
N HIS A 139 8.79 -1.40 7.50
CA HIS A 139 8.89 -0.55 8.70
C HIS A 139 7.61 0.27 8.95
N GLU A 140 7.06 0.90 7.93
CA GLU A 140 5.86 1.73 8.07
C GLU A 140 4.57 0.91 8.29
N THR A 141 4.51 -0.33 7.81
CA THR A 141 3.34 -1.21 7.98
C THR A 141 3.40 -2.09 9.22
N THR A 142 4.57 -2.26 9.84
CA THR A 142 4.67 -3.00 11.10
C THR A 142 3.92 -2.24 12.19
N LEU A 143 2.95 -2.89 12.83
CA LEU A 143 2.41 -2.41 14.09
C LEU A 143 3.54 -2.51 15.12
N HIS A 144 3.96 -1.40 15.66
CA HIS A 144 4.75 -1.40 16.88
C HIS A 144 3.82 -1.88 18.01
N LEU A 145 3.90 -3.18 18.29
CA LEU A 145 3.41 -3.77 19.53
C LEU A 145 4.41 -3.52 20.65
#